data_bb72a519059f66627ba10ca1509fe0e5
#
_entry.id   bb72a519059f66627ba10ca1509fe0e5
#
_cell.length_a   1.000
_cell.length_b   1.000
_cell.length_c   1.000
_cell.angle_alpha   90.00
_cell.angle_beta   90.00
_cell.angle_gamma   90.00
#
_symmetry.space_group_name_H-M   'P 1'
#
loop_
_entity.id
_entity.type
_entity.pdbx_description
1 polymer ?
#
loop_
_entity_poly.entity_id
_entity_poly.type
_entity_poly.pdbx_seq_one_letter_code
_entity_poly.pdbx_strand_id
1 'polypeptide(L)'
;SEELENPGGATAVCGGSILMADTPLQKKFGLEDSVDAMYDYLCASGGASANQELLRVLADFSPELYEWCVGCGMDFEGGELYPGPHINSFNKTGYTLFYTGNEQSRELAAVTPPVPRGHSTLPDSNGASLFAALSAVVDSLGVEVLLGTPARSLVTDAEGRVVGVLAEGPEGPVAVGASKAVVLTAGGFIDNPQMVADTFPFTNPSGGLRISAGNENGSGILMGQAVGAATRGMACYQVGRPLSTMSDLLPRGVILTEYGARIVAEDEYNSFIGKALMGAPTANCFLIVDEQVETEGNPARFLGEAVAVCEAIDEIAPVIGCDPAVLANTFAFYNESVALGVDREFGKDPQFLVEMATGPFYVHTCGSKNCMFGSLGGIAIDAGAHALDLDGRPIPGLYAAGRNSGSIFGWYMASGASVADVLTFGIFAGRNAAAEA
;
A
#
# COMPACT_ATOMS: atom_id res chain seq x y z
N SER A 1 -8.94 -20.59 -7.23
CA SER A 1 -7.75 -21.45 -7.26
C SER A 1 -6.55 -20.68 -6.78
N GLU A 2 -5.70 -21.30 -6.02
CA GLU A 2 -4.47 -20.70 -5.48
C GLU A 2 -3.27 -21.32 -6.20
N GLU A 3 -2.40 -20.48 -6.75
CA GLU A 3 -1.17 -20.96 -7.40
C GLU A 3 -0.14 -21.48 -6.40
N LEU A 4 -0.21 -20.97 -5.15
CA LEU A 4 0.68 -21.35 -4.08
C LEU A 4 0.22 -22.65 -3.39
N GLU A 5 1.15 -23.34 -2.76
CA GLU A 5 0.87 -24.54 -1.94
C GLU A 5 0.15 -24.18 -0.63
N ASN A 6 0.30 -22.94 -0.16
CA ASN A 6 -0.38 -22.43 1.02
C ASN A 6 -1.27 -21.24 0.63
N PRO A 7 -2.54 -21.23 1.07
CA PRO A 7 -3.44 -20.13 0.79
C PRO A 7 -3.03 -18.85 1.56
N GLY A 8 -3.47 -17.68 1.06
CA GLY A 8 -3.31 -16.42 1.76
C GLY A 8 -2.71 -15.29 0.95
N GLY A 9 -1.82 -15.61 0.02
CA GLY A 9 -1.22 -14.61 -0.87
C GLY A 9 -0.71 -13.38 -0.14
N ALA A 10 -0.86 -12.20 -0.76
CA ALA A 10 -0.44 -10.92 -0.18
C ALA A 10 -1.20 -10.57 1.12
N THR A 11 -2.43 -11.04 1.31
CA THR A 11 -3.22 -10.77 2.52
C THR A 11 -2.56 -11.35 3.77
N ALA A 12 -2.08 -12.59 3.71
CA ALA A 12 -1.48 -13.25 4.87
C ALA A 12 -0.14 -12.61 5.30
N VAL A 13 0.60 -12.00 4.37
CA VAL A 13 1.91 -11.37 4.64
C VAL A 13 1.84 -9.85 4.83
N CYS A 14 0.67 -9.23 4.64
CA CYS A 14 0.50 -7.78 4.79
C CYS A 14 0.47 -7.33 6.26
N GLY A 15 0.46 -6.01 6.48
CA GLY A 15 0.32 -5.45 7.82
C GLY A 15 -1.02 -5.70 8.52
N GLY A 16 -2.06 -6.19 7.82
CA GLY A 16 -3.36 -6.53 8.39
C GLY A 16 -4.19 -5.35 8.89
N SER A 17 -3.79 -4.13 8.57
CA SER A 17 -4.55 -2.93 8.93
C SER A 17 -5.75 -2.77 8.00
N ILE A 18 -6.94 -2.50 8.57
CA ILE A 18 -8.18 -2.20 7.86
C ILE A 18 -8.52 -0.74 8.15
N LEU A 19 -8.62 0.09 7.12
CA LEU A 19 -9.01 1.49 7.28
C LEU A 19 -10.53 1.58 7.43
N MET A 20 -11.02 1.98 8.60
CA MET A 20 -12.45 2.13 8.89
C MET A 20 -12.72 3.39 9.72
N ALA A 21 -13.89 3.99 9.53
CA ALA A 21 -14.37 5.19 10.22
C ALA A 21 -15.76 4.96 10.84
N ASP A 22 -16.12 5.81 11.80
CA ASP A 22 -17.39 5.79 12.53
C ASP A 22 -17.67 4.45 13.22
N THR A 23 -16.62 3.78 13.69
CA THR A 23 -16.71 2.43 14.26
C THR A 23 -17.06 2.45 15.76
N PRO A 24 -17.68 1.37 16.29
CA PRO A 24 -17.85 1.18 17.73
C PRO A 24 -16.52 1.24 18.50
N LEU A 25 -15.43 0.75 17.93
CA LEU A 25 -14.11 0.78 18.56
C LEU A 25 -13.58 2.20 18.74
N GLN A 26 -13.73 3.08 17.73
CA GLN A 26 -13.37 4.50 17.86
C GLN A 26 -14.17 5.16 18.99
N LYS A 27 -15.49 4.92 19.03
CA LYS A 27 -16.38 5.45 20.09
C LYS A 27 -16.00 4.94 21.48
N LYS A 28 -15.60 3.67 21.62
CA LYS A 28 -15.10 3.06 22.86
C LYS A 28 -13.87 3.81 23.42
N PHE A 29 -12.98 4.27 22.56
CA PHE A 29 -11.82 5.08 22.93
C PHE A 29 -12.09 6.59 23.00
N GLY A 30 -13.37 7.01 22.90
CA GLY A 30 -13.75 8.42 22.97
C GLY A 30 -13.36 9.24 21.75
N LEU A 31 -13.19 8.61 20.61
CA LEU A 31 -12.83 9.25 19.35
C LEU A 31 -14.07 9.50 18.51
N GLU A 32 -14.16 10.69 17.92
CA GLU A 32 -15.20 11.07 16.97
C GLU A 32 -14.64 11.02 15.55
N ASP A 33 -15.32 10.32 14.66
CA ASP A 33 -15.02 10.23 13.23
C ASP A 33 -16.33 10.13 12.44
N SER A 34 -16.23 10.29 11.11
CA SER A 34 -17.39 10.15 10.24
C SER A 34 -17.00 9.56 8.88
N VAL A 35 -17.96 8.96 8.20
CA VAL A 35 -17.78 8.47 6.83
C VAL A 35 -17.44 9.59 5.86
N ASP A 36 -17.95 10.81 6.08
CA ASP A 36 -17.63 11.98 5.26
C ASP A 36 -16.17 12.43 5.45
N ALA A 37 -15.69 12.49 6.70
CA ALA A 37 -14.29 12.78 6.99
C ALA A 37 -13.34 11.71 6.41
N MET A 38 -13.75 10.43 6.44
CA MET A 38 -13.00 9.37 5.78
C MET A 38 -13.00 9.53 4.25
N TYR A 39 -14.14 9.90 3.66
CA TYR A 39 -14.23 10.15 2.22
C TYR A 39 -13.32 11.28 1.77
N ASP A 40 -13.33 12.43 2.49
CA ASP A 40 -12.46 13.56 2.21
C ASP A 40 -10.97 13.16 2.31
N TYR A 41 -10.63 12.41 3.34
CA TYR A 41 -9.29 11.84 3.52
C TYR A 41 -8.88 10.92 2.36
N LEU A 42 -9.78 10.01 1.92
CA LEU A 42 -9.52 9.10 0.80
C LEU A 42 -9.37 9.84 -0.52
N CYS A 43 -10.17 10.87 -0.76
CA CYS A 43 -10.05 11.72 -1.96
C CYS A 43 -8.70 12.46 -1.98
N ALA A 44 -8.31 13.03 -0.85
CA ALA A 44 -7.04 13.76 -0.74
C ALA A 44 -5.84 12.81 -0.90
N SER A 45 -5.87 11.65 -0.25
CA SER A 45 -4.78 10.67 -0.32
C SER A 45 -4.71 9.93 -1.65
N GLY A 46 -5.84 9.65 -2.29
CA GLY A 46 -5.94 8.92 -3.55
C GLY A 46 -5.53 9.73 -4.78
N GLY A 47 -5.50 11.05 -4.65
CA GLY A 47 -5.13 11.98 -5.72
C GLY A 47 -6.18 12.12 -6.83
N ALA A 48 -5.90 12.99 -7.80
CA ALA A 48 -6.86 13.42 -8.82
C ALA A 48 -7.35 12.30 -9.77
N SER A 49 -6.62 11.19 -9.88
CA SER A 49 -6.98 10.06 -10.75
C SER A 49 -7.78 8.96 -10.02
N ALA A 50 -8.03 9.12 -8.71
CA ALA A 50 -8.86 8.20 -7.95
C ALA A 50 -10.33 8.26 -8.40
N ASN A 51 -11.03 7.12 -8.34
CA ASN A 51 -12.45 7.06 -8.64
C ASN A 51 -13.26 7.47 -7.40
N GLN A 52 -13.75 8.71 -7.39
CA GLN A 52 -14.49 9.27 -6.26
C GLN A 52 -15.77 8.50 -5.94
N GLU A 53 -16.45 7.91 -6.93
CA GLU A 53 -17.63 7.07 -6.71
C GLU A 53 -17.28 5.83 -5.89
N LEU A 54 -16.21 5.11 -6.27
CA LEU A 54 -15.75 3.93 -5.53
C LEU A 54 -15.19 4.28 -4.15
N LEU A 55 -14.52 5.43 -4.02
CA LEU A 55 -14.07 5.94 -2.71
C LEU A 55 -15.27 6.28 -1.80
N ARG A 56 -16.36 6.80 -2.36
CA ARG A 56 -17.59 7.06 -1.61
C ARG A 56 -18.20 5.75 -1.09
N VAL A 57 -18.30 4.72 -1.96
CA VAL A 57 -18.76 3.39 -1.58
C VAL A 57 -17.90 2.82 -0.43
N LEU A 58 -16.58 2.93 -0.54
CA LEU A 58 -15.65 2.46 0.48
C LEU A 58 -15.85 3.15 1.84
N ALA A 59 -16.05 4.47 1.82
CA ALA A 59 -16.29 5.23 3.03
C ALA A 59 -17.66 4.93 3.65
N ASP A 60 -18.72 4.91 2.86
CA ASP A 60 -20.09 4.66 3.31
C ASP A 60 -20.27 3.27 3.92
N PHE A 61 -19.58 2.27 3.35
CA PHE A 61 -19.65 0.90 3.83
C PHE A 61 -18.82 0.64 5.10
N SER A 62 -17.98 1.57 5.51
CA SER A 62 -17.03 1.42 6.61
C SER A 62 -17.65 0.94 7.92
N PRO A 63 -18.77 1.48 8.44
CA PRO A 63 -19.40 0.98 9.66
C PRO A 63 -19.93 -0.47 9.50
N GLU A 64 -20.54 -0.80 8.35
CA GLU A 64 -21.03 -2.16 8.08
C GLU A 64 -19.86 -3.14 7.91
N LEU A 65 -18.75 -2.69 7.32
CA LEU A 65 -17.52 -3.49 7.20
C LEU A 65 -16.98 -3.90 8.57
N TYR A 66 -16.99 -2.98 9.56
CA TYR A 66 -16.58 -3.31 10.93
C TYR A 66 -17.44 -4.44 11.51
N GLU A 67 -18.77 -4.32 11.44
CA GLU A 67 -19.70 -5.34 11.92
C GLU A 67 -19.52 -6.68 11.19
N TRP A 68 -19.29 -6.64 9.88
CA TRP A 68 -19.02 -7.85 9.09
C TRP A 68 -17.72 -8.52 9.54
N CYS A 69 -16.66 -7.76 9.78
CA CYS A 69 -15.39 -8.28 10.28
C CYS A 69 -15.54 -8.95 11.65
N VAL A 70 -16.28 -8.31 12.58
CA VAL A 70 -16.63 -8.92 13.89
C VAL A 70 -17.42 -10.21 13.70
N GLY A 71 -18.39 -10.22 12.76
CA GLY A 71 -19.16 -11.42 12.39
C GLY A 71 -18.29 -12.56 11.84
N CYS A 72 -17.16 -12.25 11.24
CA CYS A 72 -16.14 -13.22 10.78
C CYS A 72 -15.19 -13.68 11.92
N GLY A 73 -15.43 -13.25 13.17
CA GLY A 73 -14.61 -13.62 14.31
C GLY A 73 -13.34 -12.79 14.51
N MET A 74 -13.21 -11.63 13.85
CA MET A 74 -12.12 -10.70 14.09
C MET A 74 -12.30 -10.01 15.44
N ASP A 75 -11.29 -10.09 16.30
CA ASP A 75 -11.28 -9.42 17.60
C ASP A 75 -10.56 -8.07 17.52
N PHE A 76 -11.32 -6.99 17.58
CA PHE A 76 -10.83 -5.63 17.70
C PHE A 76 -10.92 -5.10 19.13
N GLU A 77 -11.88 -5.59 19.92
CA GLU A 77 -12.20 -5.02 21.20
C GLU A 77 -11.29 -5.47 22.34
N GLY A 78 -10.63 -6.62 22.19
CA GLY A 78 -9.67 -7.15 23.17
C GLY A 78 -8.34 -6.39 23.22
N GLY A 79 -8.10 -5.47 22.28
CA GLY A 79 -6.83 -4.74 22.17
C GLY A 79 -6.89 -3.30 22.66
N GLU A 80 -5.79 -2.59 22.45
CA GLU A 80 -5.55 -1.24 22.92
C GLU A 80 -5.46 -0.23 21.76
N LEU A 81 -5.66 1.06 22.10
CA LEU A 81 -5.31 2.19 21.22
C LEU A 81 -3.80 2.44 21.29
N TYR A 82 -3.12 2.44 20.15
CA TYR A 82 -1.70 2.77 20.07
C TYR A 82 -1.47 4.25 20.42
N PRO A 83 -0.56 4.57 21.35
CA PRO A 83 -0.41 5.92 21.90
C PRO A 83 0.37 6.89 21.00
N GLY A 84 1.04 6.39 19.96
CA GLY A 84 1.89 7.20 19.09
C GLY A 84 1.16 7.83 17.91
N PRO A 85 1.79 8.80 17.23
CA PRO A 85 1.22 9.47 16.06
C PRO A 85 1.14 8.57 14.82
N HIS A 86 1.88 7.48 14.80
CA HIS A 86 1.85 6.43 13.79
C HIS A 86 2.29 5.12 14.41
N ILE A 87 1.75 4.02 13.89
CA ILE A 87 2.12 2.71 14.40
C ILE A 87 3.49 2.27 13.86
N ASN A 88 4.33 1.76 14.76
CA ASN A 88 5.54 1.06 14.36
C ASN A 88 5.16 -0.32 13.82
N SER A 89 5.52 -0.60 12.57
CA SER A 89 5.16 -1.85 11.87
C SER A 89 5.70 -3.13 12.54
N PHE A 90 6.72 -3.02 13.38
CA PHE A 90 7.31 -4.15 14.11
C PHE A 90 6.79 -4.30 15.55
N ASN A 91 6.01 -3.36 16.06
CA ASN A 91 5.50 -3.36 17.42
C ASN A 91 3.99 -3.07 17.46
N LYS A 92 3.21 -3.91 16.78
CA LYS A 92 1.75 -3.75 16.68
C LYS A 92 0.95 -4.72 17.55
N THR A 93 1.58 -5.77 18.05
CA THR A 93 0.89 -6.82 18.82
C THR A 93 0.15 -6.24 20.01
N GLY A 94 -1.13 -6.57 20.13
CA GLY A 94 -2.00 -6.06 21.19
C GLY A 94 -2.71 -4.74 20.87
N TYR A 95 -2.31 -4.04 19.80
CA TYR A 95 -2.98 -2.81 19.38
C TYR A 95 -3.99 -3.11 18.28
N THR A 96 -5.22 -2.69 18.48
CA THR A 96 -6.31 -2.91 17.53
C THR A 96 -6.83 -1.63 16.87
N LEU A 97 -6.48 -0.47 17.43
CA LEU A 97 -6.79 0.85 16.84
C LEU A 97 -5.55 1.76 16.88
N PHE A 98 -5.23 2.40 15.78
CA PHE A 98 -4.04 3.24 15.67
C PHE A 98 -4.12 4.23 14.51
N TYR A 99 -3.30 5.29 14.60
CA TYR A 99 -2.95 6.07 13.43
C TYR A 99 -2.06 5.25 12.50
N THR A 100 -2.37 5.20 11.22
CA THR A 100 -1.51 4.54 10.23
C THR A 100 -0.24 5.37 9.96
N GLY A 101 -0.30 6.66 10.25
CA GLY A 101 0.73 7.68 10.04
C GLY A 101 0.41 8.64 8.91
N ASN A 102 -0.32 8.17 7.92
CA ASN A 102 -0.72 8.97 6.77
C ASN A 102 -1.68 10.10 7.15
N GLU A 103 -2.56 9.87 8.10
CA GLU A 103 -3.52 10.85 8.65
C GLU A 103 -2.81 12.05 9.28
N GLN A 104 -1.60 11.83 9.77
CA GLN A 104 -0.76 12.85 10.42
C GLN A 104 0.12 13.63 9.43
N SER A 105 0.16 13.22 8.15
CA SER A 105 0.94 13.94 7.15
C SER A 105 0.43 15.38 7.01
N ARG A 106 1.35 16.32 6.78
CA ARG A 106 1.03 17.75 6.72
C ARG A 106 -0.04 18.08 5.69
N GLU A 107 0.04 17.43 4.52
CA GLU A 107 -0.91 17.65 3.42
C GLU A 107 -2.32 17.16 3.80
N LEU A 108 -2.45 15.99 4.42
CA LEU A 108 -3.74 15.36 4.71
C LEU A 108 -4.37 15.93 5.99
N ALA A 109 -3.57 16.22 7.01
CA ALA A 109 -4.05 16.88 8.23
C ALA A 109 -4.61 18.28 7.99
N ALA A 110 -4.22 18.94 6.90
CA ALA A 110 -4.79 20.21 6.47
C ALA A 110 -6.18 20.07 5.82
N VAL A 111 -6.53 18.88 5.33
CA VAL A 111 -7.84 18.61 4.69
C VAL A 111 -8.86 18.14 5.71
N THR A 112 -8.46 17.21 6.57
CA THR A 112 -9.35 16.64 7.60
C THR A 112 -8.57 16.40 8.89
N PRO A 113 -9.17 16.64 10.06
CA PRO A 113 -8.51 16.37 11.33
C PRO A 113 -8.05 14.90 11.40
N PRO A 114 -6.81 14.65 11.85
CA PRO A 114 -6.32 13.28 12.02
C PRO A 114 -7.13 12.51 13.04
N VAL A 115 -7.60 11.30 12.66
CA VAL A 115 -8.28 10.35 13.54
C VAL A 115 -7.68 8.97 13.33
N PRO A 116 -7.44 8.15 14.37
CA PRO A 116 -7.03 6.76 14.22
C PRO A 116 -8.10 5.97 13.46
N ARG A 117 -7.75 5.49 12.25
CA ARG A 117 -8.63 4.68 11.38
C ARG A 117 -8.09 3.30 11.09
N GLY A 118 -6.85 3.02 11.46
CA GLY A 118 -6.25 1.69 11.29
C GLY A 118 -6.78 0.72 12.34
N HIS A 119 -7.50 -0.31 11.89
CA HIS A 119 -7.99 -1.40 12.73
C HIS A 119 -7.20 -2.67 12.41
N SER A 120 -6.82 -3.45 13.42
CA SER A 120 -6.19 -4.76 13.24
C SER A 120 -6.75 -5.77 14.23
N THR A 121 -6.95 -7.00 13.78
CA THR A 121 -7.48 -8.08 14.61
C THR A 121 -6.39 -8.77 15.43
N LEU A 122 -6.72 -9.15 16.65
CA LEU A 122 -5.86 -9.99 17.49
C LEU A 122 -5.76 -11.44 16.91
N PRO A 123 -4.74 -12.23 17.35
CA PRO A 123 -3.77 -11.89 18.40
C PRO A 123 -2.58 -11.03 17.95
N ASP A 124 -2.15 -11.12 16.70
CA ASP A 124 -0.86 -10.55 16.26
C ASP A 124 -0.98 -9.17 15.61
N SER A 125 -2.20 -8.68 15.43
CA SER A 125 -2.49 -7.39 14.78
C SER A 125 -1.86 -7.26 13.38
N ASN A 126 -1.87 -8.34 12.60
CA ASN A 126 -1.24 -8.45 11.28
C ASN A 126 -2.10 -9.19 10.25
N GLY A 127 -1.60 -9.34 9.02
CA GLY A 127 -2.29 -10.02 7.93
C GLY A 127 -2.52 -11.52 8.16
N ALA A 128 -1.65 -12.18 8.93
CA ALA A 128 -1.83 -13.60 9.24
C ALA A 128 -3.06 -13.81 10.13
N SER A 129 -3.26 -12.97 11.16
CA SER A 129 -4.45 -13.00 12.01
C SER A 129 -5.73 -12.68 11.22
N LEU A 130 -5.68 -11.68 10.34
CA LEU A 130 -6.78 -11.36 9.43
C LEU A 130 -7.14 -12.55 8.53
N PHE A 131 -6.14 -13.14 7.89
CA PHE A 131 -6.35 -14.26 6.99
C PHE A 131 -6.86 -15.50 7.71
N ALA A 132 -6.37 -15.78 8.93
CA ALA A 132 -6.84 -16.89 9.75
C ALA A 132 -8.34 -16.79 10.08
N ALA A 133 -8.83 -15.60 10.44
CA ALA A 133 -10.26 -15.36 10.70
C ALA A 133 -11.10 -15.63 9.44
N LEU A 134 -10.67 -15.13 8.26
CA LEU A 134 -11.37 -15.37 6.99
C LEU A 134 -11.35 -16.85 6.58
N SER A 135 -10.21 -17.53 6.73
CA SER A 135 -10.08 -18.95 6.41
C SER A 135 -11.00 -19.81 7.26
N ALA A 136 -11.12 -19.51 8.55
CA ALA A 136 -12.05 -20.24 9.44
C ALA A 136 -13.50 -20.14 8.97
N VAL A 137 -13.91 -18.99 8.42
CA VAL A 137 -15.25 -18.82 7.83
C VAL A 137 -15.38 -19.64 6.54
N VAL A 138 -14.40 -19.58 5.65
CA VAL A 138 -14.36 -20.36 4.40
C VAL A 138 -14.52 -21.85 4.70
N ASP A 139 -13.76 -22.36 5.67
CA ASP A 139 -13.83 -23.76 6.11
C ASP A 139 -15.21 -24.12 6.70
N SER A 140 -15.77 -23.25 7.53
CA SER A 140 -17.07 -23.46 8.17
C SER A 140 -18.23 -23.53 7.18
N LEU A 141 -18.09 -22.81 6.05
CA LEU A 141 -19.08 -22.78 4.97
C LEU A 141 -18.89 -23.93 3.97
N GLY A 142 -17.83 -24.76 4.12
CA GLY A 142 -17.53 -25.86 3.22
C GLY A 142 -17.18 -25.41 1.81
N VAL A 143 -16.56 -24.23 1.65
CA VAL A 143 -16.08 -23.74 0.35
C VAL A 143 -14.92 -24.60 -0.10
N GLU A 144 -15.00 -25.16 -1.33
CA GLU A 144 -13.91 -25.93 -1.91
C GLU A 144 -12.76 -25.01 -2.33
N VAL A 145 -11.55 -25.31 -1.85
CA VAL A 145 -10.31 -24.58 -2.16
C VAL A 145 -9.38 -25.48 -2.97
N LEU A 146 -9.11 -25.10 -4.21
CA LEU A 146 -8.18 -25.84 -5.10
C LEU A 146 -6.80 -25.21 -5.06
N LEU A 147 -5.87 -25.81 -4.33
CA LEU A 147 -4.48 -25.37 -4.25
C LEU A 147 -3.67 -25.89 -5.44
N GLY A 148 -2.55 -25.22 -5.75
CA GLY A 148 -1.68 -25.59 -6.87
C GLY A 148 -2.43 -25.65 -8.22
N THR A 149 -3.52 -24.87 -8.35
CA THR A 149 -4.44 -24.93 -9.50
C THR A 149 -4.62 -23.53 -10.11
N PRO A 150 -3.58 -23.00 -10.80
CA PRO A 150 -3.64 -21.70 -11.42
C PRO A 150 -4.71 -21.65 -12.52
N ALA A 151 -5.57 -20.61 -12.46
CA ALA A 151 -6.50 -20.28 -13.53
C ALA A 151 -5.75 -19.81 -14.78
N ARG A 152 -6.19 -20.22 -15.97
CA ARG A 152 -5.55 -19.91 -17.26
C ARG A 152 -6.42 -19.07 -18.17
N SER A 153 -7.74 -19.31 -18.20
CA SER A 153 -8.68 -18.55 -19.03
C SER A 153 -10.09 -18.61 -18.48
N LEU A 154 -10.87 -17.61 -18.85
CA LEU A 154 -12.32 -17.60 -18.64
C LEU A 154 -13.01 -18.31 -19.80
N VAL A 155 -14.17 -18.90 -19.54
CA VAL A 155 -15.04 -19.53 -20.52
C VAL A 155 -16.29 -18.66 -20.68
N THR A 156 -16.65 -18.34 -21.93
CA THR A 156 -17.87 -17.60 -22.25
C THR A 156 -18.84 -18.49 -23.05
N ASP A 157 -20.14 -18.25 -22.88
CA ASP A 157 -21.15 -18.81 -23.75
C ASP A 157 -21.27 -18.04 -25.08
N ALA A 158 -22.26 -18.40 -25.91
CA ALA A 158 -22.47 -17.79 -27.21
C ALA A 158 -22.97 -16.33 -27.13
N GLU A 159 -23.56 -15.94 -26.01
CA GLU A 159 -24.04 -14.61 -25.68
C GLU A 159 -22.98 -13.71 -25.09
N GLY A 160 -21.77 -14.27 -24.81
CA GLY A 160 -20.65 -13.54 -24.21
C GLY A 160 -20.66 -13.50 -22.67
N ARG A 161 -21.58 -14.21 -22.02
CA ARG A 161 -21.61 -14.36 -20.56
C ARG A 161 -20.44 -15.24 -20.09
N VAL A 162 -19.77 -14.85 -19.03
CA VAL A 162 -18.76 -15.69 -18.38
C VAL A 162 -19.44 -16.81 -17.59
N VAL A 163 -19.14 -18.07 -17.96
CA VAL A 163 -19.78 -19.28 -17.42
C VAL A 163 -18.80 -20.26 -16.79
N GLY A 164 -17.53 -19.91 -16.67
CA GLY A 164 -16.55 -20.78 -16.03
C GLY A 164 -15.11 -20.36 -16.20
N VAL A 165 -14.24 -21.22 -15.69
CA VAL A 165 -12.77 -21.02 -15.67
C VAL A 165 -12.09 -22.33 -16.13
N LEU A 166 -11.06 -22.21 -16.96
CA LEU A 166 -10.10 -23.27 -17.20
C LEU A 166 -8.86 -23.03 -16.35
N ALA A 167 -8.41 -24.06 -15.67
CA ALA A 167 -7.25 -24.05 -14.78
C ALA A 167 -6.31 -25.24 -15.08
N GLU A 168 -5.10 -25.16 -14.55
CA GLU A 168 -4.10 -26.24 -14.63
C GLU A 168 -3.92 -26.81 -13.23
N GLY A 169 -4.44 -27.98 -12.98
CA GLY A 169 -4.27 -28.67 -11.71
C GLY A 169 -3.05 -29.61 -11.70
N PRO A 170 -2.66 -30.14 -10.52
CA PRO A 170 -1.53 -31.07 -10.40
C PRO A 170 -1.66 -32.35 -11.25
N GLU A 171 -2.89 -32.77 -11.53
CA GLU A 171 -3.20 -33.95 -12.33
C GLU A 171 -3.55 -33.63 -13.81
N GLY A 172 -3.46 -32.35 -14.21
CA GLY A 172 -3.76 -31.88 -15.56
C GLY A 172 -4.85 -30.81 -15.61
N PRO A 173 -5.39 -30.51 -16.81
CA PRO A 173 -6.38 -29.45 -17.00
C PRO A 173 -7.67 -29.67 -16.19
N VAL A 174 -8.14 -28.60 -15.55
CA VAL A 174 -9.38 -28.57 -14.76
C VAL A 174 -10.34 -27.53 -15.37
N ALA A 175 -11.59 -27.92 -15.61
CA ALA A 175 -12.64 -27.01 -16.02
C ALA A 175 -13.65 -26.85 -14.87
N VAL A 176 -13.86 -25.61 -14.42
CA VAL A 176 -14.84 -25.27 -13.38
C VAL A 176 -15.95 -24.44 -14.00
N GLY A 177 -17.17 -24.99 -14.03
CA GLY A 177 -18.37 -24.27 -14.46
C GLY A 177 -18.90 -23.37 -13.35
N ALA A 178 -19.31 -22.15 -13.70
CA ALA A 178 -19.97 -21.24 -12.80
C ALA A 178 -21.47 -21.21 -13.08
N SER A 179 -22.28 -21.56 -12.08
CA SER A 179 -23.75 -21.54 -12.20
C SER A 179 -24.31 -20.12 -12.18
N LYS A 180 -23.58 -19.16 -11.63
CA LYS A 180 -23.99 -17.76 -11.52
C LYS A 180 -22.95 -16.81 -12.09
N ALA A 181 -21.74 -16.78 -11.53
CA ALA A 181 -20.71 -15.83 -11.92
C ALA A 181 -19.31 -16.32 -11.56
N VAL A 182 -18.29 -15.67 -12.12
CA VAL A 182 -16.89 -15.77 -11.75
C VAL A 182 -16.46 -14.46 -11.11
N VAL A 183 -15.75 -14.53 -9.99
CA VAL A 183 -15.15 -13.37 -9.31
C VAL A 183 -13.63 -13.45 -9.43
N LEU A 184 -13.02 -12.47 -10.09
CA LEU A 184 -11.58 -12.37 -10.25
C LEU A 184 -10.96 -11.63 -9.06
N THR A 185 -10.15 -12.33 -8.27
CA THR A 185 -9.42 -11.81 -7.10
C THR A 185 -7.96 -12.27 -7.08
N ALA A 186 -7.36 -12.44 -8.25
CA ALA A 186 -6.04 -13.02 -8.45
C ALA A 186 -4.86 -12.05 -8.15
N GLY A 187 -5.13 -10.93 -7.48
CA GLY A 187 -4.12 -9.93 -7.15
C GLY A 187 -3.75 -8.99 -8.29
N GLY A 188 -2.70 -8.21 -8.07
CA GLY A 188 -2.18 -7.25 -9.04
C GLY A 188 -1.14 -7.82 -9.99
N PHE A 189 -0.24 -6.93 -10.48
CA PHE A 189 0.79 -7.33 -11.45
C PHE A 189 2.20 -6.83 -11.11
N ILE A 190 2.45 -6.44 -9.85
CA ILE A 190 3.75 -5.88 -9.45
C ILE A 190 4.92 -6.86 -9.62
N ASP A 191 4.64 -8.16 -9.61
CA ASP A 191 5.64 -9.22 -9.82
C ASP A 191 5.80 -9.62 -11.30
N ASN A 192 5.08 -8.96 -12.21
CA ASN A 192 5.25 -9.14 -13.65
C ASN A 192 6.13 -8.01 -14.22
N PRO A 193 7.45 -8.26 -14.49
CA PRO A 193 8.36 -7.22 -14.94
C PRO A 193 7.95 -6.58 -16.28
N GLN A 194 7.32 -7.36 -17.16
CA GLN A 194 6.88 -6.85 -18.47
C GLN A 194 5.71 -5.89 -18.30
N MET A 195 4.67 -6.26 -17.53
CA MET A 195 3.53 -5.38 -17.29
C MET A 195 3.96 -4.09 -16.57
N VAL A 196 4.90 -4.20 -15.63
CA VAL A 196 5.46 -3.02 -14.94
C VAL A 196 6.22 -2.14 -15.93
N ALA A 197 7.08 -2.72 -16.78
CA ALA A 197 7.82 -1.95 -17.78
C ALA A 197 6.92 -1.28 -18.81
N ASP A 198 5.84 -1.93 -19.24
CA ASP A 198 4.87 -1.40 -20.20
C ASP A 198 4.03 -0.26 -19.62
N THR A 199 3.74 -0.30 -18.32
CA THR A 199 2.86 0.67 -17.67
C THR A 199 3.60 1.79 -16.95
N PHE A 200 4.86 1.54 -16.53
CA PHE A 200 5.72 2.54 -15.91
C PHE A 200 7.21 2.34 -16.29
N PRO A 201 7.60 2.69 -17.52
CA PRO A 201 8.91 2.38 -18.09
C PRO A 201 10.11 3.06 -17.40
N PHE A 202 9.85 4.02 -16.52
CA PHE A 202 10.89 4.76 -15.78
C PHE A 202 11.33 4.11 -14.48
N THR A 203 10.75 2.96 -14.11
CA THR A 203 11.10 2.26 -12.88
C THR A 203 12.19 1.22 -13.11
N ASN A 204 12.88 0.88 -12.02
CA ASN A 204 13.65 -0.36 -11.95
C ASN A 204 12.74 -1.47 -11.37
N PRO A 205 12.18 -2.35 -12.21
CA PRO A 205 11.25 -3.38 -11.74
C PRO A 205 11.91 -4.44 -10.85
N SER A 206 13.25 -4.48 -10.82
CA SER A 206 14.03 -5.48 -10.07
C SER A 206 14.40 -5.02 -8.66
N GLY A 207 14.07 -3.80 -8.26
CA GLY A 207 14.48 -3.23 -6.98
C GLY A 207 13.31 -2.78 -6.10
N GLY A 208 13.55 -2.73 -4.79
CA GLY A 208 12.64 -2.16 -3.81
C GLY A 208 11.81 -3.19 -3.04
N LEU A 209 11.19 -2.70 -1.96
CA LEU A 209 10.30 -3.48 -1.13
C LEU A 209 8.94 -3.62 -1.84
N ARG A 210 8.54 -4.85 -2.14
CA ARG A 210 7.22 -5.17 -2.68
C ARG A 210 6.35 -5.76 -1.58
N ILE A 211 5.09 -5.33 -1.52
CA ILE A 211 4.08 -5.93 -0.64
C ILE A 211 3.30 -6.95 -1.47
N SER A 212 3.89 -8.11 -1.67
CA SER A 212 3.38 -9.20 -2.48
C SER A 212 3.85 -10.54 -1.88
N ALA A 213 3.17 -11.60 -2.19
CA ALA A 213 3.61 -12.97 -1.88
C ALA A 213 4.47 -13.59 -3.01
N GLY A 214 4.87 -12.79 -4.01
CA GLY A 214 5.67 -13.22 -5.15
C GLY A 214 4.88 -13.77 -6.33
N ASN A 215 3.54 -13.68 -6.30
CA ASN A 215 2.65 -14.24 -7.32
C ASN A 215 1.66 -13.21 -7.92
N GLU A 216 1.85 -11.92 -7.69
CA GLU A 216 1.05 -10.87 -8.35
C GLU A 216 1.50 -10.67 -9.81
N ASN A 217 1.19 -11.65 -10.66
CA ASN A 217 1.67 -11.75 -12.04
C ASN A 217 0.71 -11.15 -13.09
N GLY A 218 -0.45 -10.60 -12.67
CA GLY A 218 -1.43 -9.98 -13.55
C GLY A 218 -2.35 -10.96 -14.28
N SER A 219 -2.28 -12.26 -14.00
CA SER A 219 -3.05 -13.29 -14.73
C SER A 219 -4.56 -13.03 -14.72
N GLY A 220 -5.14 -12.60 -13.61
CA GLY A 220 -6.57 -12.28 -13.53
C GLY A 220 -6.96 -11.07 -14.41
N ILE A 221 -6.09 -10.05 -14.47
CA ILE A 221 -6.30 -8.88 -15.33
C ILE A 221 -6.28 -9.31 -16.80
N LEU A 222 -5.28 -10.10 -17.20
CA LEU A 222 -5.14 -10.60 -18.56
C LEU A 222 -6.33 -11.50 -18.97
N MET A 223 -6.81 -12.35 -18.06
CA MET A 223 -8.01 -13.18 -18.30
C MET A 223 -9.26 -12.31 -18.50
N GLY A 224 -9.44 -11.27 -17.70
CA GLY A 224 -10.55 -10.33 -17.88
C GLY A 224 -10.46 -9.58 -19.21
N GLN A 225 -9.29 -9.08 -19.58
CA GLN A 225 -9.07 -8.43 -20.88
C GLN A 225 -9.37 -9.37 -22.06
N ALA A 226 -9.04 -10.65 -21.95
CA ALA A 226 -9.30 -11.63 -23.00
C ALA A 226 -10.80 -11.83 -23.30
N VAL A 227 -11.69 -11.51 -22.35
CA VAL A 227 -13.15 -11.55 -22.53
C VAL A 227 -13.76 -10.14 -22.66
N GLY A 228 -12.95 -9.12 -22.92
CA GLY A 228 -13.40 -7.76 -23.23
C GLY A 228 -13.45 -6.79 -22.05
N ALA A 229 -12.95 -7.16 -20.87
CA ALA A 229 -12.91 -6.24 -19.75
C ALA A 229 -11.97 -5.06 -20.01
N ALA A 230 -12.44 -3.86 -19.72
CA ALA A 230 -11.62 -2.66 -19.69
C ALA A 230 -10.68 -2.66 -18.48
N THR A 231 -9.57 -1.97 -18.60
CA THR A 231 -8.65 -1.74 -17.48
C THR A 231 -8.52 -0.25 -17.21
N ARG A 232 -8.28 0.11 -15.95
CA ARG A 232 -8.05 1.48 -15.51
C ARG A 232 -6.87 1.56 -14.56
N GLY A 233 -6.25 2.74 -14.49
CA GLY A 233 -5.19 3.04 -13.54
C GLY A 233 -3.93 2.19 -13.70
N MET A 234 -3.67 1.59 -14.87
CA MET A 234 -2.54 0.68 -15.08
C MET A 234 -1.18 1.31 -14.77
N ALA A 235 -1.04 2.63 -14.88
CA ALA A 235 0.15 3.39 -14.50
C ALA A 235 0.10 3.89 -13.04
N CYS A 236 -0.86 3.45 -12.23
CA CYS A 236 -0.98 3.83 -10.82
C CYS A 236 -0.33 2.77 -9.94
N TYR A 237 0.46 3.24 -8.97
CA TYR A 237 1.19 2.38 -8.05
C TYR A 237 1.09 2.89 -6.62
N GLN A 238 0.99 1.95 -5.69
CA GLN A 238 1.28 2.23 -4.30
C GLN A 238 2.78 2.41 -4.15
N VAL A 239 3.19 3.58 -3.65
CA VAL A 239 4.59 3.91 -3.47
C VAL A 239 4.89 4.15 -2.00
N GLY A 240 6.12 3.90 -1.59
CA GLY A 240 6.55 4.18 -0.24
C GLY A 240 8.04 3.96 -0.03
N ARG A 241 8.61 4.70 0.90
CA ARG A 241 9.91 4.45 1.49
C ARG A 241 9.76 4.51 3.00
N PRO A 242 9.70 3.36 3.68
CA PRO A 242 9.53 3.34 5.11
C PRO A 242 10.80 3.81 5.82
N LEU A 243 10.71 4.91 6.53
CA LEU A 243 11.72 5.41 7.45
C LEU A 243 11.10 5.56 8.85
N SER A 244 10.20 6.51 9.05
CA SER A 244 9.59 6.80 10.35
C SER A 244 8.78 5.63 10.93
N THR A 245 8.19 4.79 10.09
CA THR A 245 7.46 3.58 10.55
C THR A 245 8.36 2.39 10.89
N MET A 246 9.66 2.51 10.64
CA MET A 246 10.65 1.44 10.89
C MET A 246 11.59 1.77 12.05
N SER A 247 11.87 3.05 12.27
CA SER A 247 12.73 3.53 13.36
C SER A 247 12.42 4.99 13.68
N ASP A 248 12.36 5.33 14.95
CA ASP A 248 12.17 6.71 15.42
C ASP A 248 13.44 7.58 15.22
N LEU A 249 14.56 6.97 14.81
CA LEU A 249 15.82 7.67 14.59
C LEU A 249 16.07 7.99 13.10
N LEU A 250 15.61 7.16 12.18
CA LEU A 250 15.87 7.38 10.75
C LEU A 250 15.40 8.76 10.23
N PRO A 251 14.31 9.36 10.75
CA PRO A 251 13.91 10.72 10.37
C PRO A 251 14.94 11.81 10.70
N ARG A 252 15.93 11.55 11.58
CA ARG A 252 17.01 12.49 11.88
C ARG A 252 18.00 12.66 10.73
N GLY A 253 18.10 11.66 9.83
CA GLY A 253 18.93 11.75 8.63
C GLY A 253 18.43 12.80 7.64
N VAL A 254 19.19 12.99 6.57
CA VAL A 254 18.88 13.94 5.48
C VAL A 254 18.86 13.19 4.15
N ILE A 255 17.74 13.28 3.41
CA ILE A 255 17.62 12.68 2.09
C ILE A 255 18.07 13.67 1.02
N LEU A 256 19.08 13.27 0.26
CA LEU A 256 19.65 14.06 -0.83
C LEU A 256 19.48 13.37 -2.18
N THR A 257 19.28 14.15 -3.23
CA THR A 257 19.47 13.71 -4.62
C THR A 257 20.95 13.60 -4.96
N GLU A 258 21.29 12.95 -6.08
CA GLU A 258 22.64 12.98 -6.66
C GLU A 258 23.13 14.39 -7.06
N TYR A 259 22.25 15.41 -6.99
CA TYR A 259 22.63 16.82 -7.20
C TYR A 259 22.91 17.54 -5.87
N GLY A 260 22.83 16.87 -4.73
CA GLY A 260 23.10 17.44 -3.41
C GLY A 260 21.94 18.24 -2.81
N ALA A 261 20.74 18.16 -3.38
CA ALA A 261 19.55 18.87 -2.89
C ALA A 261 18.65 17.95 -2.07
N ARG A 262 18.05 18.47 -0.98
CA ARG A 262 16.96 17.81 -0.26
C ARG A 262 15.68 17.82 -1.11
N ILE A 263 14.76 16.89 -0.85
CA ILE A 263 13.53 16.75 -1.64
C ILE A 263 12.28 16.53 -0.80
N VAL A 264 12.39 16.28 0.50
CA VAL A 264 11.27 15.95 1.37
C VAL A 264 11.66 16.14 2.83
N ALA A 265 10.69 16.35 3.72
CA ALA A 265 10.90 16.15 5.15
C ALA A 265 11.01 14.66 5.47
N GLU A 266 12.08 14.26 6.12
CA GLU A 266 12.42 12.85 6.34
C GLU A 266 11.56 12.17 7.40
N ASP A 267 10.78 12.93 8.15
CA ASP A 267 9.78 12.48 9.12
C ASP A 267 8.38 12.30 8.52
N GLU A 268 8.21 12.63 7.23
CA GLU A 268 6.95 12.38 6.55
C GLU A 268 6.61 10.88 6.47
N TYR A 269 5.34 10.59 6.27
CA TYR A 269 4.88 9.22 6.11
C TYR A 269 5.47 8.57 4.85
N ASN A 270 5.67 7.27 4.92
CA ASN A 270 6.35 6.43 3.91
C ASN A 270 6.02 6.76 2.46
N SER A 271 4.76 7.00 2.17
CA SER A 271 4.29 7.21 0.80
C SER A 271 4.58 8.61 0.30
N PHE A 272 4.62 9.63 1.16
CA PHE A 272 5.07 10.97 0.77
C PHE A 272 6.56 10.96 0.46
N ILE A 273 7.37 10.26 1.27
CA ILE A 273 8.79 10.04 0.96
C ILE A 273 8.92 9.26 -0.35
N GLY A 274 8.18 8.15 -0.51
CA GLY A 274 8.17 7.36 -1.74
C GLY A 274 7.77 8.19 -2.97
N LYS A 275 6.76 9.06 -2.83
CA LYS A 275 6.32 10.01 -3.87
C LYS A 275 7.45 10.96 -4.28
N ALA A 276 8.10 11.58 -3.31
CA ALA A 276 9.20 12.50 -3.57
C ALA A 276 10.35 11.79 -4.30
N LEU A 277 10.72 10.59 -3.84
CA LEU A 277 11.76 9.77 -4.47
C LEU A 277 11.39 9.35 -5.90
N MET A 278 10.15 8.88 -6.14
CA MET A 278 9.68 8.49 -7.47
C MET A 278 9.60 9.68 -8.44
N GLY A 279 9.23 10.87 -7.93
CA GLY A 279 9.17 12.12 -8.68
C GLY A 279 10.52 12.81 -8.87
N ALA A 280 11.56 12.41 -8.15
CA ALA A 280 12.86 13.05 -8.23
C ALA A 280 13.43 12.98 -9.66
N PRO A 281 14.01 14.09 -10.19
CA PRO A 281 14.60 14.13 -11.53
C PRO A 281 15.99 13.49 -11.57
N THR A 282 16.20 12.40 -10.85
CA THR A 282 17.48 11.74 -10.61
C THR A 282 17.32 10.22 -10.62
N ALA A 283 18.40 9.51 -10.91
CA ALA A 283 18.44 8.05 -10.86
C ALA A 283 18.61 7.55 -9.42
N ASN A 284 19.31 8.31 -8.57
CA ASN A 284 19.61 7.92 -7.19
C ASN A 284 19.30 9.03 -6.19
N CYS A 285 18.84 8.60 -5.01
CA CYS A 285 18.76 9.41 -3.81
C CYS A 285 19.49 8.71 -2.67
N PHE A 286 19.97 9.48 -1.71
CA PHE A 286 20.79 8.99 -0.62
C PHE A 286 20.24 9.49 0.71
N LEU A 287 20.26 8.63 1.73
CA LEU A 287 20.05 9.02 3.12
C LEU A 287 21.43 9.21 3.77
N ILE A 288 21.67 10.39 4.30
CA ILE A 288 22.88 10.70 5.06
C ILE A 288 22.50 10.70 6.54
N VAL A 289 23.21 9.92 7.33
CA VAL A 289 22.99 9.79 8.77
C VAL A 289 24.27 9.96 9.57
N ASP A 290 24.15 10.31 10.85
CA ASP A 290 25.25 10.32 11.80
C ASP A 290 25.48 8.93 12.44
N GLU A 291 26.49 8.82 13.29
CA GLU A 291 26.85 7.59 13.98
C GLU A 291 25.74 7.07 14.91
N GLN A 292 24.98 7.95 15.55
CA GLN A 292 23.87 7.51 16.41
C GLN A 292 22.76 6.86 15.58
N VAL A 293 22.35 7.47 14.49
CA VAL A 293 21.32 6.90 13.62
C VAL A 293 21.80 5.61 12.98
N GLU A 294 23.07 5.52 12.58
CA GLU A 294 23.66 4.30 12.01
C GLU A 294 23.62 3.13 13.01
N THR A 295 24.08 3.37 14.23
CA THR A 295 24.25 2.29 15.22
C THR A 295 22.96 1.89 15.91
N GLU A 296 22.09 2.86 16.24
CA GLU A 296 20.84 2.62 16.98
C GLU A 296 19.61 2.53 16.07
N GLY A 297 19.59 3.30 14.96
CA GLY A 297 18.50 3.33 14.00
C GLY A 297 18.53 2.18 12.99
N ASN A 298 19.67 1.57 12.78
CA ASN A 298 19.93 0.42 11.91
C ASN A 298 19.37 0.59 10.48
N PRO A 299 19.79 1.63 9.73
CA PRO A 299 19.32 1.87 8.36
C PRO A 299 19.66 0.71 7.42
N ALA A 300 20.75 -0.02 7.68
CA ALA A 300 21.18 -1.17 6.88
C ALA A 300 20.09 -2.24 6.73
N ARG A 301 19.25 -2.41 7.74
CA ARG A 301 18.13 -3.36 7.70
C ARG A 301 17.14 -3.08 6.54
N PHE A 302 17.02 -1.82 6.11
CA PHE A 302 16.00 -1.38 5.16
C PHE A 302 16.57 -0.83 3.85
N LEU A 303 17.79 -0.33 3.89
CA LEU A 303 18.45 0.33 2.76
C LEU A 303 19.69 -0.44 2.28
N GLY A 304 20.13 -1.45 3.03
CA GLY A 304 21.42 -2.10 2.83
C GLY A 304 22.55 -1.33 3.52
N GLU A 305 23.74 -1.91 3.51
CA GLU A 305 24.93 -1.33 4.13
C GLU A 305 25.24 0.07 3.55
N ALA A 306 25.85 0.92 4.37
CA ALA A 306 26.34 2.22 3.92
C ALA A 306 27.31 2.06 2.74
N VAL A 307 27.10 2.81 1.69
CA VAL A 307 27.99 2.79 0.50
C VAL A 307 29.30 3.56 0.74
N ALA A 308 29.33 4.43 1.74
CA ALA A 308 30.50 5.14 2.22
C ALA A 308 30.36 5.60 3.66
N VAL A 309 31.49 5.78 4.34
CA VAL A 309 31.61 6.50 5.62
C VAL A 309 32.54 7.69 5.34
N CYS A 310 32.10 8.90 5.70
CA CYS A 310 32.77 10.16 5.43
C CYS A 310 33.03 10.91 6.74
N GLU A 311 34.24 11.40 6.93
CA GLU A 311 34.60 12.16 8.14
C GLU A 311 34.16 13.63 8.07
N ALA A 312 33.93 14.13 6.83
CA ALA A 312 33.51 15.50 6.58
C ALA A 312 32.49 15.59 5.44
N ILE A 313 31.72 16.68 5.41
CA ILE A 313 30.63 16.90 4.41
C ILE A 313 31.17 16.91 2.98
N ASP A 314 32.36 17.49 2.75
CA ASP A 314 32.97 17.59 1.43
C ASP A 314 33.36 16.21 0.86
N GLU A 315 33.59 15.20 1.72
CA GLU A 315 33.83 13.82 1.30
C GLU A 315 32.56 13.12 0.79
N ILE A 316 31.38 13.59 1.16
CA ILE A 316 30.08 13.06 0.68
C ILE A 316 29.87 13.40 -0.81
N ALA A 317 30.29 14.59 -1.25
CA ALA A 317 30.04 15.08 -2.59
C ALA A 317 30.49 14.11 -3.72
N PRO A 318 31.74 13.60 -3.71
CA PRO A 318 32.18 12.62 -4.71
C PRO A 318 31.45 11.27 -4.61
N VAL A 319 30.95 10.88 -3.44
CA VAL A 319 30.20 9.62 -3.23
C VAL A 319 28.84 9.69 -3.92
N ILE A 320 28.12 10.80 -3.75
CA ILE A 320 26.78 10.97 -4.36
C ILE A 320 26.83 11.57 -5.77
N GLY A 321 27.97 12.09 -6.21
CA GLY A 321 28.19 12.62 -7.55
C GLY A 321 27.78 14.08 -7.74
N CYS A 322 27.68 14.87 -6.65
CA CYS A 322 27.23 16.27 -6.72
C CYS A 322 28.40 17.27 -6.70
N ASP A 323 28.08 18.53 -7.01
CA ASP A 323 29.00 19.66 -6.82
C ASP A 323 29.20 19.90 -5.32
N PRO A 324 30.46 19.90 -4.80
CA PRO A 324 30.74 20.17 -3.40
C PRO A 324 30.20 21.49 -2.88
N ALA A 325 30.13 22.53 -3.71
CA ALA A 325 29.58 23.83 -3.32
C ALA A 325 28.07 23.79 -3.12
N VAL A 326 27.35 23.01 -3.94
CA VAL A 326 25.90 22.78 -3.75
C VAL A 326 25.65 22.05 -2.46
N LEU A 327 26.40 20.97 -2.22
CA LEU A 327 26.26 20.17 -0.98
C LEU A 327 26.54 21.00 0.27
N ALA A 328 27.64 21.78 0.27
CA ALA A 328 27.98 22.67 1.38
C ALA A 328 26.86 23.69 1.68
N ASN A 329 26.26 24.28 0.64
CA ASN A 329 25.13 25.20 0.79
C ASN A 329 23.88 24.50 1.35
N THR A 330 23.59 23.26 0.90
CA THR A 330 22.45 22.48 1.41
C THR A 330 22.60 22.21 2.89
N PHE A 331 23.76 21.75 3.34
CA PHE A 331 23.99 21.49 4.77
C PHE A 331 24.07 22.78 5.60
N ALA A 332 24.63 23.87 5.06
CA ALA A 332 24.62 25.17 5.73
C ALA A 332 23.17 25.66 5.97
N PHE A 333 22.31 25.59 4.97
CA PHE A 333 20.90 25.97 5.07
C PHE A 333 20.11 25.06 6.02
N TYR A 334 20.38 23.73 5.97
CA TYR A 334 19.80 22.78 6.90
C TYR A 334 20.22 23.07 8.34
N ASN A 335 21.51 23.27 8.61
CA ASN A 335 22.02 23.57 9.96
C ASN A 335 21.56 24.92 10.51
N GLU A 336 21.35 25.94 9.63
CA GLU A 336 20.66 27.17 10.05
C GLU A 336 19.22 26.88 10.49
N SER A 337 18.50 25.98 9.81
CA SER A 337 17.16 25.55 10.20
C SER A 337 17.16 24.82 11.54
N VAL A 338 18.17 23.96 11.78
CA VAL A 338 18.38 23.30 13.09
C VAL A 338 18.59 24.33 14.19
N ALA A 339 19.45 25.34 13.99
CA ALA A 339 19.73 26.38 14.96
C ALA A 339 18.49 27.23 15.28
N LEU A 340 17.58 27.41 14.32
CA LEU A 340 16.31 28.11 14.47
C LEU A 340 15.22 27.22 15.10
N GLY A 341 15.40 25.90 15.14
CA GLY A 341 14.37 24.94 15.56
C GLY A 341 13.19 24.85 14.59
N VAL A 342 13.40 25.22 13.32
CA VAL A 342 12.35 25.21 12.27
C VAL A 342 12.97 24.84 10.93
N ASP A 343 12.55 23.71 10.34
CA ASP A 343 12.90 23.38 8.96
C ASP A 343 12.16 24.29 7.98
N ARG A 344 12.89 25.23 7.40
CA ARG A 344 12.34 26.26 6.48
C ARG A 344 12.09 25.73 5.07
N GLU A 345 12.56 24.53 4.75
CA GLU A 345 12.48 23.97 3.41
C GLU A 345 11.29 23.02 3.25
N PHE A 346 11.18 22.04 4.15
CA PHE A 346 10.16 20.99 4.06
C PHE A 346 9.29 20.88 5.34
N GLY A 347 9.60 21.60 6.41
CA GLY A 347 8.83 21.60 7.65
C GLY A 347 9.02 20.34 8.49
N LYS A 348 10.18 19.68 8.43
CA LYS A 348 10.56 18.56 9.31
C LYS A 348 10.34 18.95 10.77
N ASP A 349 9.77 18.04 11.57
CA ASP A 349 9.47 18.29 12.98
C ASP A 349 10.76 18.61 13.76
N PRO A 350 10.75 19.64 14.61
CA PRO A 350 11.92 20.05 15.40
C PRO A 350 12.59 18.94 16.21
N GLN A 351 11.84 17.94 16.68
CA GLN A 351 12.40 16.79 17.40
C GLN A 351 13.38 15.95 16.58
N PHE A 352 13.29 16.03 15.25
CA PHE A 352 14.17 15.29 14.31
C PHE A 352 15.23 16.20 13.68
N LEU A 353 15.26 17.49 14.02
CA LEU A 353 16.29 18.39 13.54
C LEU A 353 17.58 18.18 14.34
N VAL A 354 18.55 17.53 13.72
CA VAL A 354 19.88 17.29 14.30
C VAL A 354 20.94 17.94 13.41
N GLU A 355 21.90 18.62 14.04
CA GLU A 355 22.97 19.30 13.33
C GLU A 355 23.86 18.29 12.59
N MET A 356 24.05 18.51 11.31
CA MET A 356 24.90 17.72 10.43
C MET A 356 26.18 18.51 10.12
N ALA A 357 27.07 18.63 11.11
CA ALA A 357 28.30 19.43 11.01
C ALA A 357 29.59 18.63 11.23
N THR A 358 29.52 17.56 12.01
CA THR A 358 30.70 16.76 12.39
C THR A 358 30.42 15.30 12.09
N GLY A 359 31.33 14.63 11.37
CA GLY A 359 31.25 13.20 11.06
C GLY A 359 31.59 12.30 12.25
N PRO A 360 31.57 10.98 12.06
CA PRO A 360 31.40 10.32 10.76
C PRO A 360 29.96 10.39 10.22
N PHE A 361 29.83 10.52 8.90
CA PHE A 361 28.56 10.45 8.17
C PHE A 361 28.49 9.15 7.39
N TYR A 362 27.36 8.46 7.49
CA TYR A 362 27.09 7.23 6.75
C TYR A 362 26.15 7.53 5.59
N VAL A 363 26.52 7.10 4.40
CA VAL A 363 25.80 7.35 3.16
C VAL A 363 25.08 6.06 2.74
N HIS A 364 23.75 6.05 2.78
CA HIS A 364 22.93 4.93 2.31
C HIS A 364 22.21 5.27 1.02
N THR A 365 22.12 4.31 0.09
CA THR A 365 21.33 4.47 -1.12
C THR A 365 19.83 4.31 -0.80
N CYS A 366 19.06 5.36 -0.97
CA CYS A 366 17.59 5.31 -0.86
C CYS A 366 16.90 4.78 -2.13
N GLY A 367 17.61 4.81 -3.27
CA GLY A 367 17.01 4.62 -4.57
C GLY A 367 16.03 5.75 -4.94
N SER A 368 15.60 5.82 -6.17
CA SER A 368 14.59 6.80 -6.59
C SER A 368 13.42 6.14 -7.32
N LYS A 369 13.66 5.24 -8.25
CA LYS A 369 12.66 4.64 -9.13
C LYS A 369 12.23 3.21 -8.71
N ASN A 370 12.49 2.83 -7.46
CA ASN A 370 12.23 1.49 -6.94
C ASN A 370 11.40 1.48 -5.63
N CYS A 371 10.62 2.54 -5.40
CA CYS A 371 9.79 2.70 -4.19
C CYS A 371 8.36 2.18 -4.38
N MET A 372 8.10 1.28 -5.34
CA MET A 372 6.78 0.72 -5.60
C MET A 372 6.51 -0.48 -4.70
N PHE A 373 5.41 -0.43 -3.95
CA PHE A 373 4.95 -1.52 -3.08
C PHE A 373 3.97 -2.46 -3.78
N GLY A 374 3.12 -1.95 -4.66
CA GLY A 374 2.09 -2.70 -5.34
C GLY A 374 1.51 -1.94 -6.52
N SER A 375 0.89 -2.66 -7.45
CA SER A 375 0.10 -2.06 -8.54
C SER A 375 -1.29 -1.68 -8.04
N LEU A 376 -1.84 -0.58 -8.55
CA LEU A 376 -3.20 -0.09 -8.26
C LEU A 376 -4.10 -0.13 -9.49
N GLY A 377 -3.55 -0.47 -10.66
CA GLY A 377 -4.30 -0.68 -11.88
C GLY A 377 -4.86 -2.10 -11.99
N GLY A 378 -5.96 -2.23 -12.72
CA GLY A 378 -6.62 -3.52 -12.93
C GLY A 378 -7.90 -3.37 -13.76
N ILE A 379 -8.78 -4.36 -13.67
CA ILE A 379 -10.07 -4.39 -14.33
C ILE A 379 -10.94 -3.23 -13.85
N ALA A 380 -11.57 -2.51 -14.76
CA ALA A 380 -12.54 -1.47 -14.42
C ALA A 380 -13.79 -2.11 -13.81
N ILE A 381 -14.24 -1.57 -12.67
CA ILE A 381 -15.44 -2.03 -11.98
C ILE A 381 -16.40 -0.87 -11.72
N ASP A 382 -17.68 -1.19 -11.50
CA ASP A 382 -18.67 -0.29 -10.93
C ASP A 382 -18.79 -0.43 -9.40
N ALA A 383 -19.71 0.31 -8.79
CA ALA A 383 -20.00 0.27 -7.36
C ALA A 383 -20.45 -1.11 -6.85
N GLY A 384 -20.95 -1.98 -7.73
CA GLY A 384 -21.36 -3.36 -7.44
C GLY A 384 -20.25 -4.39 -7.65
N ALA A 385 -19.04 -3.97 -7.99
CA ALA A 385 -17.90 -4.81 -8.35
C ALA A 385 -18.09 -5.62 -9.66
N HIS A 386 -19.05 -5.24 -10.54
CA HIS A 386 -19.15 -5.84 -11.86
C HIS A 386 -17.95 -5.42 -12.72
N ALA A 387 -17.31 -6.36 -13.41
CA ALA A 387 -16.30 -6.04 -14.40
C ALA A 387 -16.95 -5.33 -15.61
N LEU A 388 -16.36 -4.21 -16.04
CA LEU A 388 -16.89 -3.38 -17.12
C LEU A 388 -16.14 -3.61 -18.43
N ASP A 389 -16.87 -3.54 -19.54
CA ASP A 389 -16.31 -3.50 -20.88
C ASP A 389 -15.77 -2.10 -21.25
N LEU A 390 -15.26 -1.93 -22.48
CA LEU A 390 -14.75 -0.66 -22.99
C LEU A 390 -15.81 0.44 -23.14
N ASP A 391 -17.09 0.07 -23.21
CA ASP A 391 -18.22 1.00 -23.25
C ASP A 391 -18.74 1.35 -21.85
N GLY A 392 -18.15 0.76 -20.80
CA GLY A 392 -18.57 0.94 -19.41
C GLY A 392 -19.79 0.13 -18.99
N ARG A 393 -20.12 -0.95 -19.73
CA ARG A 393 -21.23 -1.85 -19.42
C ARG A 393 -20.72 -3.06 -18.65
N PRO A 394 -21.48 -3.60 -17.68
CA PRO A 394 -21.15 -4.84 -17.01
C PRO A 394 -21.02 -6.01 -17.99
N ILE A 395 -19.96 -6.80 -17.85
CA ILE A 395 -19.80 -8.08 -18.52
C ILE A 395 -20.61 -9.11 -17.74
N PRO A 396 -21.63 -9.75 -18.36
CA PRO A 396 -22.49 -10.69 -17.65
C PRO A 396 -21.70 -11.85 -17.05
N GLY A 397 -21.96 -12.17 -15.78
CA GLY A 397 -21.30 -13.26 -15.05
C GLY A 397 -19.85 -12.99 -14.64
N LEU A 398 -19.36 -11.74 -14.74
CA LEU A 398 -17.99 -11.41 -14.36
C LEU A 398 -17.90 -10.27 -13.34
N TYR A 399 -17.17 -10.53 -12.25
CA TYR A 399 -16.86 -9.57 -11.18
C TYR A 399 -15.36 -9.51 -10.95
N ALA A 400 -14.89 -8.40 -10.38
CA ALA A 400 -13.50 -8.27 -9.95
C ALA A 400 -13.42 -7.47 -8.64
N ALA A 401 -12.47 -7.83 -7.76
CA ALA A 401 -12.25 -7.14 -6.50
C ALA A 401 -10.77 -7.17 -6.10
N GLY A 402 -10.43 -6.32 -5.13
CA GLY A 402 -9.08 -6.16 -4.63
C GLY A 402 -8.11 -5.67 -5.69
N ARG A 403 -6.85 -6.04 -5.61
CA ARG A 403 -5.83 -5.59 -6.58
C ARG A 403 -6.02 -6.11 -8.01
N ASN A 404 -7.00 -6.98 -8.24
CA ASN A 404 -7.42 -7.37 -9.59
C ASN A 404 -8.29 -6.28 -10.24
N SER A 405 -8.99 -5.46 -9.43
CA SER A 405 -9.71 -4.27 -9.89
C SER A 405 -8.82 -3.04 -9.87
N GLY A 406 -9.10 -2.05 -10.71
CA GLY A 406 -8.28 -0.86 -10.90
C GLY A 406 -9.03 0.45 -10.69
N SER A 407 -8.27 1.52 -10.48
CA SER A 407 -8.67 2.93 -10.33
C SER A 407 -9.57 3.29 -9.14
N ILE A 408 -9.69 2.48 -8.12
CA ILE A 408 -10.27 2.92 -6.85
C ILE A 408 -9.40 4.02 -6.29
N PHE A 409 -8.09 3.79 -6.21
CA PHE A 409 -7.09 4.78 -5.85
C PHE A 409 -6.33 5.24 -7.09
N GLY A 410 -5.83 6.47 -7.05
CA GLY A 410 -5.01 7.03 -8.10
C GLY A 410 -3.59 6.45 -8.08
N TRP A 411 -2.59 7.27 -7.76
CA TRP A 411 -1.21 6.83 -7.73
C TRP A 411 -0.65 6.54 -6.32
N TYR A 412 -1.46 6.76 -5.28
CA TYR A 412 -1.14 6.50 -3.89
C TYR A 412 -2.37 5.97 -3.15
N MET A 413 -2.14 5.11 -2.18
CA MET A 413 -3.16 4.50 -1.35
C MET A 413 -2.86 4.76 0.13
N ALA A 414 -3.86 5.23 0.88
CA ALA A 414 -3.78 5.37 2.33
C ALA A 414 -3.52 3.99 2.98
N SER A 415 -2.65 3.93 3.99
CA SER A 415 -2.40 2.69 4.73
C SER A 415 -3.68 2.11 5.29
N GLY A 416 -3.86 0.80 5.12
CA GLY A 416 -5.09 0.10 5.51
C GLY A 416 -6.23 0.19 4.49
N ALA A 417 -6.19 1.14 3.55
CA ALA A 417 -7.22 1.28 2.52
C ALA A 417 -7.24 0.09 1.55
N SER A 418 -6.08 -0.54 1.28
CA SER A 418 -6.03 -1.74 0.44
C SER A 418 -6.83 -2.90 1.05
N VAL A 419 -6.74 -3.11 2.37
CA VAL A 419 -7.49 -4.18 3.02
C VAL A 419 -8.97 -3.83 3.10
N ALA A 420 -9.30 -2.56 3.40
CA ALA A 420 -10.70 -2.10 3.37
C ALA A 420 -11.32 -2.29 1.97
N ASP A 421 -10.57 -1.98 0.90
CA ASP A 421 -10.95 -2.18 -0.49
C ASP A 421 -11.22 -3.65 -0.80
N VAL A 422 -10.26 -4.56 -0.54
CA VAL A 422 -10.43 -5.98 -0.89
C VAL A 422 -11.60 -6.61 -0.14
N LEU A 423 -11.87 -6.19 1.10
CA LEU A 423 -13.01 -6.66 1.87
C LEU A 423 -14.32 -6.07 1.33
N THR A 424 -14.41 -4.76 1.16
CA THR A 424 -15.63 -4.07 0.69
C THR A 424 -16.07 -4.60 -0.67
N PHE A 425 -15.22 -4.52 -1.67
CA PHE A 425 -15.60 -4.94 -3.02
C PHE A 425 -15.63 -6.47 -3.17
N GLY A 426 -14.90 -7.21 -2.35
CA GLY A 426 -15.06 -8.67 -2.22
C GLY A 426 -16.44 -9.06 -1.72
N ILE A 427 -16.97 -8.36 -0.71
CA ILE A 427 -18.32 -8.56 -0.19
C ILE A 427 -19.36 -8.22 -1.24
N PHE A 428 -19.23 -7.07 -1.93
CA PHE A 428 -20.16 -6.67 -2.99
C PHE A 428 -20.13 -7.63 -4.18
N ALA A 429 -18.96 -8.04 -4.64
CA ALA A 429 -18.82 -9.05 -5.69
C ALA A 429 -19.51 -10.36 -5.30
N GLY A 430 -19.30 -10.84 -4.08
CA GLY A 430 -19.94 -12.06 -3.60
C GLY A 430 -21.46 -11.96 -3.48
N ARG A 431 -21.98 -10.85 -2.91
CA ARG A 431 -23.42 -10.59 -2.78
C ARG A 431 -24.11 -10.50 -4.14
N ASN A 432 -23.53 -9.75 -5.07
CA ASN A 432 -24.10 -9.52 -6.39
C ASN A 432 -23.96 -10.76 -7.28
N ALA A 433 -22.84 -11.46 -7.26
CA ALA A 433 -22.68 -12.75 -7.95
C ALA A 433 -23.70 -13.79 -7.44
N ALA A 434 -23.97 -13.85 -6.14
CA ALA A 434 -24.99 -14.74 -5.58
C ALA A 434 -26.42 -14.36 -6.01
N ALA A 435 -26.69 -13.10 -6.30
CA ALA A 435 -27.98 -12.59 -6.78
C ALA A 435 -28.17 -12.69 -8.30
N GLU A 436 -27.11 -12.99 -9.05
CA GLU A 436 -27.17 -13.18 -10.51
C GLU A 436 -28.18 -14.26 -10.91
N ALA A 437 -28.93 -14.01 -11.98
CA ALA A 437 -29.99 -14.89 -12.47
C ALA A 437 -29.45 -16.08 -13.27
#